data_ee3eb424ee05ffcb1e85f4e5bd4324ce
#
_entry.id   ee3eb424ee05ffcb1e85f4e5bd4324ce
#
_cell.length_a   1.000
_cell.length_b   1.000
_cell.length_c   1.000
_cell.angle_alpha   90.00
_cell.angle_beta   90.00
_cell.angle_gamma   90.00
#
_symmetry.space_group_name_H-M   'P 1'
#
loop_
_entity.id
_entity.type
_entity.pdbx_description
1 polymer ?
#
loop_
_entity_poly.entity_id
_entity_poly.type
_entity_poly.pdbx_seq_one_letter_code
_entity_poly.pdbx_strand_id
1 'polypeptide(L)'
;ALLLAAVVWNLATWYVGLPNSSSHTLIGSVLGVGFANQLLSAGRGGTSGVDWSQASKVLTGLWMAPLIGFFAAALLLVVLRYVTRNPKLMEAPEGDAPPTRGIRALLIFTCTAVSFSHGSNDGQKGMGLIMLILIGCAPTAYALNRTQPASETPAFVASAQAASAVLVRKGAAAVPLERARPILVRALE
;
A
#
# COMPACT_ATOMS: atom_id res chain seq x y z
N ALA A 1 11.29 3.96 12.20
CA ALA A 1 10.69 2.81 12.90
C ALA A 1 10.03 1.83 11.92
N LEU A 2 9.09 2.27 11.04
CA LEU A 2 8.30 1.44 10.13
C LEU A 2 9.17 0.54 9.23
N LEU A 3 10.11 1.11 8.49
CA LEU A 3 10.97 0.36 7.57
C LEU A 3 11.87 -0.62 8.33
N LEU A 4 12.41 -0.21 9.49
CA LEU A 4 13.22 -1.10 10.33
C LEU A 4 12.41 -2.28 10.84
N ALA A 5 11.18 -2.07 11.31
CA ALA A 5 10.29 -3.15 11.73
C ALA A 5 10.01 -4.14 10.60
N ALA A 6 9.74 -3.64 9.39
CA ALA A 6 9.51 -4.48 8.22
C ALA A 6 10.77 -5.28 7.83
N VAL A 7 11.94 -4.65 7.83
CA VAL A 7 13.21 -5.31 7.51
C VAL A 7 13.55 -6.40 8.53
N VAL A 8 13.46 -6.07 9.83
CA VAL A 8 13.74 -7.01 10.91
C VAL A 8 12.82 -8.23 10.84
N TRP A 9 11.51 -8.00 10.62
CA TRP A 9 10.56 -9.10 10.48
C TRP A 9 10.85 -9.99 9.27
N ASN A 10 11.13 -9.39 8.11
CA ASN A 10 11.45 -10.14 6.90
C ASN A 10 12.75 -10.97 7.05
N LEU A 11 13.77 -10.40 7.68
CA LEU A 11 15.02 -11.12 7.95
C LEU A 11 14.82 -12.25 8.96
N ALA A 12 14.05 -12.01 10.02
CA ALA A 12 13.76 -13.02 11.03
C ALA A 12 12.99 -14.21 10.45
N THR A 13 11.95 -13.95 9.69
CA THR A 13 11.14 -14.99 9.03
C THR A 13 11.95 -15.75 7.98
N TRP A 14 12.79 -15.05 7.20
CA TRP A 14 13.70 -15.67 6.26
C TRP A 14 14.70 -16.60 6.96
N TYR A 15 15.31 -16.13 8.05
CA TYR A 15 16.29 -16.92 8.82
C TYR A 15 15.68 -18.21 9.38
N VAL A 16 14.44 -18.17 9.85
CA VAL A 16 13.73 -19.34 10.41
C VAL A 16 13.12 -20.21 9.29
N GLY A 17 13.14 -19.75 8.02
CA GLY A 17 12.57 -20.48 6.89
C GLY A 17 11.04 -20.42 6.81
N LEU A 18 10.41 -19.43 7.46
CA LEU A 18 8.96 -19.21 7.40
C LEU A 18 8.58 -18.42 6.15
N PRO A 19 7.59 -18.89 5.37
CA PRO A 19 7.06 -18.10 4.26
C PRO A 19 6.43 -16.81 4.77
N ASN A 20 6.81 -15.69 4.18
CA ASN A 20 6.36 -14.38 4.59
C ASN A 20 5.88 -13.53 3.41
N SER A 21 4.89 -12.68 3.65
CA SER A 21 4.41 -11.69 2.70
C SER A 21 4.96 -10.31 3.06
N SER A 22 5.82 -9.76 2.22
CA SER A 22 6.35 -8.41 2.39
C SER A 22 5.25 -7.33 2.48
N SER A 23 4.13 -7.55 1.78
CA SER A 23 2.96 -6.67 1.83
C SER A 23 2.28 -6.67 3.19
N HIS A 24 2.02 -7.85 3.75
CA HIS A 24 1.43 -7.97 5.08
C HIS A 24 2.36 -7.41 6.14
N THR A 25 3.65 -7.66 6.02
CA THR A 25 4.67 -7.11 6.91
C THR A 25 4.68 -5.57 6.88
N LEU A 26 4.61 -4.99 5.69
CA LEU A 26 4.59 -3.54 5.53
C LEU A 26 3.33 -2.93 6.15
N ILE A 27 2.15 -3.47 5.84
CA ILE A 27 0.88 -3.01 6.40
C ILE A 27 0.89 -3.13 7.93
N GLY A 28 1.35 -4.28 8.44
CA GLY A 28 1.49 -4.50 9.89
C GLY A 28 2.43 -3.50 10.54
N SER A 29 3.55 -3.17 9.89
CA SER A 29 4.51 -2.18 10.38
C SER A 29 3.93 -0.77 10.43
N VAL A 30 3.15 -0.37 9.41
CA VAL A 30 2.44 0.93 9.38
C VAL A 30 1.43 1.00 10.51
N LEU A 31 0.58 -0.01 10.64
CA LEU A 31 -0.45 -0.07 11.68
C LEU A 31 0.18 -0.12 13.08
N GLY A 32 1.23 -0.93 13.26
CA GLY A 32 1.92 -1.05 14.53
C GLY A 32 2.57 0.25 15.01
N VAL A 33 3.23 0.97 14.11
CA VAL A 33 3.83 2.28 14.43
C VAL A 33 2.75 3.33 14.72
N GLY A 34 1.66 3.34 13.94
CA GLY A 34 0.52 4.23 14.18
C GLY A 34 -0.14 3.95 15.53
N PHE A 35 -0.35 2.69 15.86
CA PHE A 35 -0.93 2.25 17.14
C PHE A 35 -0.01 2.61 18.33
N ALA A 36 1.30 2.35 18.22
CA ALA A 36 2.26 2.73 19.24
C ALA A 36 2.28 4.25 19.46
N ASN A 37 2.23 5.03 18.39
CA ASN A 37 2.14 6.48 18.48
C ASN A 37 0.85 6.93 19.20
N GLN A 38 -0.28 6.29 18.92
CA GLN A 38 -1.55 6.56 19.59
C GLN A 38 -1.46 6.31 21.09
N LEU A 39 -0.88 5.17 21.50
CA LEU A 39 -0.70 4.83 22.92
C LEU A 39 0.22 5.82 23.64
N LEU A 40 1.34 6.17 23.03
CA LEU A 40 2.30 7.09 23.61
C LEU A 40 1.80 8.54 23.66
N SER A 41 0.88 8.91 22.80
CA SER A 41 0.29 10.24 22.72
C SER A 41 -1.01 10.38 23.51
N ALA A 42 -1.61 9.28 23.97
CA ALA A 42 -2.91 9.28 24.67
C ALA A 42 -2.92 10.18 25.91
N GLY A 43 -1.79 10.34 26.62
CA GLY A 43 -1.64 11.24 27.74
C GLY A 43 -1.34 12.70 27.42
N ARG A 44 -1.11 13.02 26.12
CA ARG A 44 -0.66 14.34 25.64
C ARG A 44 -1.64 15.05 24.71
N GLY A 45 -2.89 14.55 24.59
CA GLY A 45 -3.91 15.14 23.74
C GLY A 45 -3.61 15.00 22.23
N GLY A 46 -2.81 14.01 21.85
CA GLY A 46 -2.46 13.71 20.47
C GLY A 46 -3.64 13.17 19.67
N THR A 47 -3.62 13.40 18.36
CA THR A 47 -4.58 12.84 17.42
C THR A 47 -4.39 11.33 17.28
N SER A 48 -5.45 10.61 16.88
CA SER A 48 -5.37 9.18 16.56
C SER A 48 -4.23 8.91 15.57
N GLY A 49 -3.33 7.99 15.90
CA GLY A 49 -2.21 7.62 15.03
C GLY A 49 -2.61 6.67 13.90
N VAL A 50 -3.83 6.12 13.95
CA VAL A 50 -4.36 5.16 12.96
C VAL A 50 -5.74 5.60 12.50
N ASP A 51 -5.90 5.71 11.19
CA ASP A 51 -7.24 5.81 10.58
C ASP A 51 -7.85 4.40 10.48
N TRP A 52 -8.69 4.07 11.47
CA TRP A 52 -9.35 2.76 11.55
C TRP A 52 -10.33 2.51 10.39
N SER A 53 -10.88 3.56 9.77
CA SER A 53 -11.73 3.42 8.59
C SER A 53 -10.93 2.88 7.40
N GLN A 54 -9.76 3.43 7.16
CA GLN A 54 -8.85 2.95 6.12
C GLN A 54 -8.24 1.59 6.47
N ALA A 55 -7.84 1.39 7.72
CA ALA A 55 -7.31 0.13 8.20
C ALA A 55 -8.29 -1.02 7.98
N SER A 56 -9.58 -0.84 8.31
CA SER A 56 -10.60 -1.85 8.11
C SER A 56 -10.83 -2.19 6.64
N LYS A 57 -10.79 -1.22 5.73
CA LYS A 57 -10.89 -1.45 4.27
C LYS A 57 -9.72 -2.30 3.77
N VAL A 58 -8.51 -1.98 4.21
CA VAL A 58 -7.29 -2.73 3.84
C VAL A 58 -7.38 -4.16 4.38
N LEU A 59 -7.75 -4.33 5.65
CA LEU A 59 -7.90 -5.66 6.26
C LEU A 59 -8.99 -6.49 5.56
N THR A 60 -10.13 -5.88 5.24
CA THR A 60 -11.19 -6.54 4.46
C THR A 60 -10.67 -7.00 3.09
N GLY A 61 -9.94 -6.14 2.38
CA GLY A 61 -9.30 -6.50 1.11
C GLY A 61 -8.34 -7.68 1.23
N LEU A 62 -7.53 -7.71 2.29
CA LEU A 62 -6.58 -8.80 2.56
C LEU A 62 -7.27 -10.16 2.80
N TRP A 63 -8.45 -10.17 3.42
CA TRP A 63 -9.24 -11.38 3.63
C TRP A 63 -10.01 -11.80 2.38
N MET A 64 -10.62 -10.83 1.70
CA MET A 64 -11.45 -11.11 0.53
C MET A 64 -10.64 -11.57 -0.68
N ALA A 65 -9.44 -11.03 -0.89
CA ALA A 65 -8.62 -11.37 -2.04
C ALA A 65 -8.25 -12.86 -2.15
N PRO A 66 -7.76 -13.54 -1.09
CA PRO A 66 -7.50 -14.98 -1.14
C PRO A 66 -8.76 -15.81 -1.36
N LEU A 67 -9.89 -15.41 -0.76
CA LEU A 67 -11.16 -16.13 -0.92
C LEU A 67 -11.63 -16.04 -2.38
N ILE A 68 -11.65 -14.84 -2.94
CA ILE A 68 -12.04 -14.65 -4.36
C ILE A 68 -11.09 -15.41 -5.26
N GLY A 69 -9.77 -15.33 -5.01
CA GLY A 69 -8.78 -16.08 -5.79
C GLY A 69 -8.97 -17.58 -5.72
N PHE A 70 -9.24 -18.12 -4.54
CA PHE A 70 -9.50 -19.55 -4.34
C PHE A 70 -10.75 -20.01 -5.11
N PHE A 71 -11.87 -19.33 -4.95
CA PHE A 71 -13.11 -19.70 -5.63
C PHE A 71 -13.02 -19.52 -7.15
N ALA A 72 -12.37 -18.45 -7.61
CA ALA A 72 -12.15 -18.23 -9.04
C ALA A 72 -11.26 -19.32 -9.66
N ALA A 73 -10.17 -19.69 -8.98
CA ALA A 73 -9.28 -20.77 -9.44
C ALA A 73 -9.99 -22.14 -9.42
N ALA A 74 -10.74 -22.43 -8.36
CA ALA A 74 -11.52 -23.67 -8.26
C ALA A 74 -12.59 -23.77 -9.39
N LEU A 75 -13.31 -22.67 -9.61
CA LEU A 75 -14.29 -22.59 -10.69
C LEU A 75 -13.62 -22.79 -12.06
N LEU A 76 -12.50 -22.11 -12.30
CA LEU A 76 -11.76 -22.25 -13.55
C LEU A 76 -11.29 -23.69 -13.76
N LEU A 77 -10.76 -24.34 -12.71
CA LEU A 77 -10.34 -25.75 -12.78
C LEU A 77 -11.51 -26.67 -13.12
N VAL A 78 -12.66 -26.49 -12.48
CA VAL A 78 -13.88 -27.28 -12.78
C VAL A 78 -14.33 -27.06 -14.22
N VAL A 79 -14.38 -25.81 -14.67
CA VAL A 79 -14.75 -25.48 -16.08
C VAL A 79 -13.76 -26.10 -17.05
N LEU A 80 -12.47 -25.98 -16.82
CA LEU A 80 -11.43 -26.58 -17.66
C LEU A 80 -11.57 -28.11 -17.71
N ARG A 81 -11.81 -28.74 -16.55
CA ARG A 81 -12.01 -30.18 -16.48
C ARG A 81 -13.25 -30.67 -17.28
N TYR A 82 -14.31 -29.86 -17.28
CA TYR A 82 -15.53 -30.15 -18.01
C TYR A 82 -15.40 -29.89 -19.51
N VAL A 83 -14.73 -28.83 -19.91
CA VAL A 83 -14.53 -28.43 -21.31
C VAL A 83 -13.44 -29.27 -21.98
N THR A 84 -12.38 -29.60 -21.22
CA THR A 84 -11.24 -30.36 -21.77
C THR A 84 -11.54 -31.84 -21.78
N ARG A 85 -11.88 -32.36 -22.96
CA ARG A 85 -12.18 -33.77 -23.16
C ARG A 85 -10.96 -34.69 -23.26
N ASN A 86 -9.75 -34.12 -23.18
CA ASN A 86 -8.50 -34.88 -23.29
C ASN A 86 -7.96 -35.25 -21.90
N PRO A 87 -8.07 -36.51 -21.45
CA PRO A 87 -7.60 -36.91 -20.12
C PRO A 87 -6.12 -36.69 -19.91
N LYS A 88 -5.28 -36.75 -20.94
CA LYS A 88 -3.83 -36.53 -20.87
C LYS A 88 -3.42 -35.15 -20.41
N LEU A 89 -4.33 -34.17 -20.51
CA LEU A 89 -4.06 -32.79 -19.97
C LEU A 89 -4.26 -32.67 -18.46
N MET A 90 -4.94 -33.67 -17.85
CA MET A 90 -5.24 -33.70 -16.41
C MET A 90 -4.38 -34.71 -15.67
N GLU A 91 -3.57 -35.49 -16.37
CA GLU A 91 -2.62 -36.44 -15.80
C GLU A 91 -1.27 -35.77 -15.58
N ALA A 92 -0.54 -36.28 -14.58
CA ALA A 92 0.83 -35.82 -14.37
C ALA A 92 1.68 -36.19 -15.60
N PRO A 93 2.59 -35.30 -16.04
CA PRO A 93 3.47 -35.62 -17.18
C PRO A 93 4.36 -36.84 -16.84
N GLU A 94 4.38 -37.82 -17.71
CA GLU A 94 5.28 -38.94 -17.60
C GLU A 94 6.66 -38.56 -18.15
N GLY A 95 7.68 -38.56 -17.30
CA GLY A 95 9.07 -38.25 -17.64
C GLY A 95 9.37 -36.79 -17.93
N ASP A 96 10.56 -36.52 -18.49
CA ASP A 96 11.08 -35.18 -18.77
C ASP A 96 10.65 -34.58 -20.13
N ALA A 97 9.71 -35.22 -20.81
CA ALA A 97 9.27 -34.75 -22.12
C ALA A 97 8.54 -33.38 -22.02
N PRO A 98 8.98 -32.36 -22.77
CA PRO A 98 8.36 -31.05 -22.73
C PRO A 98 6.92 -31.10 -23.27
N PRO A 99 5.99 -30.29 -22.74
CA PRO A 99 4.62 -30.23 -23.21
C PRO A 99 4.55 -29.79 -24.68
N THR A 100 3.43 -30.11 -25.33
CA THR A 100 3.18 -29.71 -26.72
C THR A 100 3.34 -28.18 -26.88
N ARG A 101 3.69 -27.75 -28.10
CA ARG A 101 3.95 -26.33 -28.39
C ARG A 101 2.83 -25.38 -27.98
N GLY A 102 1.57 -25.80 -28.18
CA GLY A 102 0.40 -25.01 -27.79
C GLY A 102 0.27 -24.84 -26.26
N ILE A 103 0.43 -25.94 -25.51
CA ILE A 103 0.40 -25.90 -24.03
C ILE A 103 1.57 -25.08 -23.51
N ARG A 104 2.75 -25.23 -24.10
CA ARG A 104 3.93 -24.46 -23.71
C ARG A 104 3.74 -22.95 -23.94
N ALA A 105 3.16 -22.57 -25.09
CA ALA A 105 2.83 -21.16 -25.36
C ALA A 105 1.82 -20.60 -24.34
N LEU A 106 0.78 -21.38 -24.01
CA LEU A 106 -0.20 -21.00 -22.98
C LEU A 106 0.46 -20.84 -21.59
N LEU A 107 1.33 -21.77 -21.19
CA LEU A 107 2.07 -21.68 -19.93
C LEU A 107 2.96 -20.44 -19.89
N ILE A 108 3.70 -20.15 -20.96
CA ILE A 108 4.53 -18.94 -21.04
C ILE A 108 3.66 -17.69 -20.93
N PHE A 109 2.54 -17.64 -21.63
CA PHE A 109 1.61 -16.51 -21.57
C PHE A 109 1.05 -16.31 -20.17
N THR A 110 0.54 -17.37 -19.53
CA THR A 110 -0.03 -17.29 -18.17
C THR A 110 1.03 -16.92 -17.12
N CYS A 111 2.23 -17.51 -17.20
CA CYS A 111 3.34 -17.13 -16.32
C CYS A 111 3.72 -15.66 -16.50
N THR A 112 3.79 -15.18 -17.73
CA THR A 112 4.09 -13.77 -18.03
C THR A 112 3.00 -12.84 -17.46
N ALA A 113 1.72 -13.20 -17.66
CA ALA A 113 0.60 -12.42 -17.15
C ALA A 113 0.59 -12.37 -15.62
N VAL A 114 0.84 -13.48 -14.94
CA VAL A 114 0.94 -13.53 -13.47
C VAL A 114 2.12 -12.70 -12.98
N SER A 115 3.30 -12.84 -13.61
CA SER A 115 4.49 -12.08 -13.25
C SER A 115 4.29 -10.58 -13.44
N PHE A 116 3.65 -10.18 -14.54
CA PHE A 116 3.31 -8.78 -14.79
C PHE A 116 2.35 -8.22 -13.73
N SER A 117 1.27 -8.96 -13.43
CA SER A 117 0.29 -8.54 -12.42
C SER A 117 0.91 -8.44 -11.02
N HIS A 118 1.78 -9.39 -10.67
CA HIS A 118 2.50 -9.40 -9.40
C HIS A 118 3.46 -8.21 -9.32
N GLY A 119 4.30 -8.00 -10.32
CA GLY A 119 5.24 -6.90 -10.37
C GLY A 119 4.58 -5.53 -10.38
N SER A 120 3.44 -5.38 -11.07
CA SER A 120 2.64 -4.16 -11.05
C SER A 120 2.13 -3.84 -9.64
N ASN A 121 1.63 -4.85 -8.92
CA ASN A 121 1.16 -4.69 -7.55
C ASN A 121 2.29 -4.32 -6.58
N ASP A 122 3.46 -4.96 -6.70
CA ASP A 122 4.61 -4.65 -5.86
C ASP A 122 5.23 -3.28 -6.19
N GLY A 123 5.21 -2.88 -7.46
CA GLY A 123 5.62 -1.55 -7.90
C GLY A 123 4.79 -0.43 -7.27
N GLN A 124 3.47 -0.61 -7.17
CA GLN A 124 2.59 0.35 -6.49
C GLN A 124 2.95 0.56 -5.01
N LYS A 125 3.34 -0.51 -4.31
CA LYS A 125 3.80 -0.42 -2.91
C LYS A 125 5.10 0.36 -2.79
N GLY A 126 6.04 0.10 -3.71
CA GLY A 126 7.30 0.84 -3.80
C GLY A 126 7.07 2.33 -4.04
N MET A 127 6.20 2.68 -4.99
CA MET A 127 5.81 4.07 -5.25
C MET A 127 5.17 4.73 -4.02
N GLY A 128 4.26 4.02 -3.33
CA GLY A 128 3.63 4.52 -2.11
C GLY A 128 4.64 4.81 -1.00
N LEU A 129 5.64 3.95 -0.81
CA LEU A 129 6.72 4.17 0.17
C LEU A 129 7.62 5.35 -0.21
N ILE A 130 8.00 5.47 -1.48
CA ILE A 130 8.78 6.59 -1.97
C ILE A 130 8.03 7.90 -1.74
N MET A 131 6.73 7.95 -2.09
CA MET A 131 5.89 9.11 -1.84
C MET A 131 5.79 9.45 -0.36
N LEU A 132 5.64 8.46 0.52
CA LEU A 132 5.62 8.67 1.97
C LEU A 132 6.93 9.31 2.48
N ILE A 133 8.07 8.83 1.98
CA ILE A 133 9.39 9.38 2.32
C ILE A 133 9.52 10.82 1.79
N LEU A 134 9.14 11.06 0.54
CA LEU A 134 9.22 12.39 -0.08
C LEU A 134 8.33 13.41 0.63
N ILE A 135 7.10 13.03 1.01
CA ILE A 135 6.19 13.87 1.80
C ILE A 135 6.80 14.15 3.17
N GLY A 136 7.43 13.16 3.81
CA GLY A 136 8.08 13.33 5.11
C GLY A 136 9.34 14.20 5.07
N CYS A 137 10.16 14.10 4.01
CA CYS A 137 11.42 14.81 3.89
C CYS A 137 11.26 16.21 3.26
N ALA A 138 10.31 16.37 2.32
CA ALA A 138 10.08 17.62 1.61
C ALA A 138 8.57 17.92 1.48
N PRO A 139 7.88 18.16 2.60
CA PRO A 139 6.43 18.31 2.60
C PRO A 139 5.94 19.49 1.75
N THR A 140 6.69 20.57 1.67
CA THR A 140 6.36 21.74 0.85
C THR A 140 6.32 21.45 -0.65
N ALA A 141 7.09 20.45 -1.10
CA ALA A 141 7.15 20.07 -2.51
C ALA A 141 6.15 18.96 -2.87
N TYR A 142 5.89 18.01 -1.96
CA TYR A 142 5.17 16.77 -2.27
C TYR A 142 3.86 16.57 -1.51
N ALA A 143 3.63 17.27 -0.38
CA ALA A 143 2.40 17.14 0.38
C ALA A 143 1.22 17.95 -0.20
N LEU A 144 1.49 18.91 -1.10
CA LEU A 144 0.46 19.72 -1.73
C LEU A 144 -0.12 19.03 -2.97
N ASN A 145 -1.41 18.81 -2.97
CA ASN A 145 -2.12 18.31 -4.14
C ASN A 145 -2.33 19.46 -5.16
N ARG A 146 -1.44 19.55 -6.14
CA ARG A 146 -1.50 20.57 -7.20
C ARG A 146 -2.58 20.32 -8.25
N THR A 147 -3.28 19.19 -8.20
CA THR A 147 -4.37 18.84 -9.12
C THR A 147 -5.74 19.22 -8.57
N GLN A 148 -5.79 19.81 -7.37
CA GLN A 148 -7.06 20.30 -6.81
C GLN A 148 -7.61 21.47 -7.64
N PRO A 149 -8.92 21.45 -7.98
CA PRO A 149 -9.54 22.56 -8.65
C PRO A 149 -9.42 23.85 -7.84
N ALA A 150 -9.20 24.98 -8.52
CA ALA A 150 -9.10 26.28 -7.87
C ALA A 150 -10.32 26.63 -6.99
N SER A 151 -11.47 26.01 -7.26
CA SER A 151 -12.70 26.13 -6.46
C SER A 151 -12.58 25.58 -5.02
N GLU A 152 -11.68 24.62 -4.78
CA GLU A 152 -11.48 24.02 -3.44
C GLU A 152 -10.38 24.74 -2.64
N THR A 153 -9.58 25.56 -3.29
CA THR A 153 -8.51 26.35 -2.65
C THR A 153 -9.01 27.21 -1.49
N PRO A 154 -10.16 27.91 -1.56
CA PRO A 154 -10.66 28.70 -0.43
C PRO A 154 -10.97 27.87 0.81
N ALA A 155 -11.56 26.67 0.64
CA ALA A 155 -11.87 25.76 1.75
C ALA A 155 -10.59 25.22 2.41
N PHE A 156 -9.58 24.91 1.61
CA PHE A 156 -8.26 24.48 2.11
C PHE A 156 -7.57 25.61 2.89
N VAL A 157 -7.56 26.83 2.37
CA VAL A 157 -6.98 28.01 3.04
C VAL A 157 -7.71 28.30 4.35
N ALA A 158 -9.02 28.24 4.38
CA ALA A 158 -9.81 28.43 5.60
C ALA A 158 -9.48 27.37 6.66
N SER A 159 -9.35 26.10 6.26
CA SER A 159 -8.97 24.99 7.15
C SER A 159 -7.55 25.16 7.68
N ALA A 160 -6.61 25.57 6.83
CA ALA A 160 -5.23 25.85 7.22
C ALA A 160 -5.11 27.03 8.21
N GLN A 161 -5.89 28.08 8.01
CA GLN A 161 -5.99 29.23 8.91
C GLN A 161 -6.60 28.81 10.26
N ALA A 162 -7.67 28.02 10.27
CA ALA A 162 -8.25 27.50 11.50
C ALA A 162 -7.27 26.62 12.28
N ALA A 163 -6.52 25.74 11.59
CA ALA A 163 -5.48 24.91 12.19
C ALA A 163 -4.35 25.75 12.76
N SER A 164 -3.89 26.80 12.05
CA SER A 164 -2.85 27.71 12.55
C SER A 164 -3.30 28.47 13.80
N ALA A 165 -4.53 28.92 13.86
CA ALA A 165 -5.10 29.59 15.02
C ALA A 165 -5.15 28.67 16.26
N VAL A 166 -5.46 27.38 16.08
CA VAL A 166 -5.45 26.39 17.15
C VAL A 166 -4.02 26.13 17.65
N LEU A 167 -3.05 26.04 16.74
CA LEU A 167 -1.63 25.83 17.07
C LEU A 167 -1.05 27.02 17.85
N VAL A 168 -1.35 28.24 17.42
CA VAL A 168 -0.95 29.48 18.14
C VAL A 168 -1.56 29.51 19.55
N ARG A 169 -2.85 29.13 19.66
CA ARG A 169 -3.53 29.10 20.96
C ARG A 169 -2.98 28.03 21.91
N LYS A 170 -2.38 26.95 21.38
CA LYS A 170 -1.75 25.89 22.18
C LYS A 170 -0.26 26.14 22.48
N GLY A 171 0.28 27.34 22.22
CA GLY A 171 1.64 27.71 22.57
C GLY A 171 2.73 27.12 21.67
N ALA A 172 2.37 26.59 20.49
CA ALA A 172 3.36 26.30 19.47
C ALA A 172 3.97 27.64 19.00
N ALA A 173 5.30 27.76 19.08
CA ALA A 173 6.00 28.95 18.62
C ALA A 173 5.61 29.26 17.18
N ALA A 174 4.85 30.32 16.97
CA ALA A 174 4.38 30.72 15.65
C ALA A 174 5.60 31.03 14.78
N VAL A 175 5.80 30.28 13.72
CA VAL A 175 6.63 30.77 12.62
C VAL A 175 5.93 32.02 12.11
N PRO A 176 6.61 33.20 12.14
CA PRO A 176 5.97 34.44 11.75
C PRO A 176 5.32 34.27 10.37
N LEU A 177 4.05 34.64 10.26
CA LEU A 177 3.26 34.52 9.03
C LEU A 177 3.97 35.15 7.81
N GLU A 178 4.81 36.15 8.06
CA GLU A 178 5.66 36.79 7.05
C GLU A 178 6.68 35.84 6.42
N ARG A 179 7.14 34.82 7.15
CA ARG A 179 8.05 33.79 6.61
C ARG A 179 7.29 32.62 5.97
N ALA A 180 6.08 32.35 6.40
CA ALA A 180 5.25 31.32 5.83
C ALA A 180 4.55 31.76 4.53
N ARG A 181 4.23 33.05 4.39
CA ARG A 181 3.53 33.64 3.24
C ARG A 181 4.24 33.43 1.90
N PRO A 182 5.54 33.73 1.73
CA PRO A 182 6.23 33.50 0.46
C PRO A 182 6.40 32.01 0.13
N ILE A 183 6.46 31.15 1.14
CA ILE A 183 6.53 29.69 0.95
C ILE A 183 5.20 29.16 0.45
N LEU A 184 4.08 29.64 1.00
CA LEU A 184 2.73 29.28 0.57
C LEU A 184 2.38 29.83 -0.82
N VAL A 185 2.75 31.07 -1.12
CA VAL A 185 2.52 31.68 -2.45
C VAL A 185 3.33 30.94 -3.51
N ARG A 186 4.61 30.64 -3.26
CA ARG A 186 5.46 29.89 -4.19
C ARG A 186 5.04 28.44 -4.39
N ALA A 187 4.29 27.86 -3.46
CA ALA A 187 3.78 26.51 -3.54
C ALA A 187 2.41 26.44 -4.26
N LEU A 188 1.75 27.61 -4.45
CA LEU A 188 0.46 27.74 -5.14
C LEU A 188 0.61 28.25 -6.58
N GLU A 189 1.78 28.77 -6.98
CA GLU A 189 2.21 29.06 -8.35
C GLU A 189 2.85 27.79 -8.98
#